data_e12a4413d279255b22a098c881556561
#
_entry.id   e12a4413d279255b22a098c881556561
#
_cell.length_a   1.000
_cell.length_b   1.000
_cell.length_c   1.000
_cell.angle_alpha   90.00
_cell.angle_beta   90.00
_cell.angle_gamma   90.00
#
_symmetry.space_group_name_H-M   'P 1'
#
loop_
_entity.id
_entity.type
_entity.pdbx_description
1 polymer ?
#
loop_
_entity_poly.entity_id
_entity_poly.type
_entity_poly.pdbx_seq_one_letter_code
_entity_poly.pdbx_strand_id
1 'polypeptide(L)'
;TAITGREKMENLNITNLQRAEIITQALPYIQKYHNKIIVVKYGGNAMISEELKLQVMEDLVLLWLIGVKPVLVHGGGPEISDMLKKVGKQSEFVDGLRVTDKETAEIVQMVLAGKINKQLVNLLGEFGGNAVGISGIDGHLIEAKVKDERLGFVGEITNVNVQPILDLIEKEYIPVVST
;
A
#
# COMPACT_ATOMS: atom_id res chain seq x y z
N THR A 1 -9.66 -19.33 -5.26
CA THR A 1 -9.60 -19.82 -3.87
C THR A 1 -8.16 -19.62 -3.43
N ALA A 2 -7.89 -18.65 -2.54
CA ALA A 2 -6.57 -18.46 -1.97
C ALA A 2 -6.21 -19.74 -1.20
N ILE A 3 -5.04 -20.31 -1.50
CA ILE A 3 -4.49 -21.41 -0.73
C ILE A 3 -4.25 -20.87 0.68
N THR A 4 -5.02 -21.37 1.64
CA THR A 4 -4.88 -20.96 3.04
C THR A 4 -3.46 -21.27 3.53
N GLY A 5 -2.90 -20.45 4.44
CA GLY A 5 -1.56 -20.67 4.98
C GLY A 5 -1.35 -22.09 5.55
N ARG A 6 -2.44 -22.79 5.87
CA ARG A 6 -2.44 -24.20 6.29
C ARG A 6 -2.02 -25.16 5.18
N GLU A 7 -2.53 -24.99 3.95
CA GLU A 7 -2.17 -25.83 2.80
C GLU A 7 -0.72 -25.60 2.33
N LYS A 8 -0.21 -24.34 2.46
CA LYS A 8 1.21 -24.04 2.22
C LYS A 8 2.13 -24.74 3.24
N MET A 9 1.70 -24.87 4.49
CA MET A 9 2.52 -25.50 5.54
C MET A 9 2.57 -27.04 5.44
N GLU A 10 1.55 -27.70 4.92
CA GLU A 10 1.53 -29.17 4.73
C GLU A 10 2.55 -29.65 3.67
N ASN A 11 2.95 -28.77 2.74
CA ASN A 11 3.94 -29.05 1.71
C ASN A 11 5.40 -28.81 2.13
N LEU A 12 5.65 -28.17 3.30
CA LEU A 12 6.98 -28.03 3.85
C LEU A 12 7.34 -29.25 4.66
N ASN A 13 8.24 -30.10 4.12
CA ASN A 13 8.71 -31.32 4.78
C ASN A 13 9.66 -30.99 5.96
N ILE A 14 9.16 -30.18 6.92
CA ILE A 14 9.88 -29.73 8.11
C ILE A 14 9.21 -30.26 9.38
N THR A 15 10.02 -30.71 10.32
CA THR A 15 9.57 -31.22 11.61
C THR A 15 9.03 -30.09 12.52
N ASN A 16 8.28 -30.44 13.55
CA ASN A 16 7.82 -29.46 14.54
C ASN A 16 8.98 -28.77 15.28
N LEU A 17 10.09 -29.49 15.50
CA LEU A 17 11.29 -28.92 16.10
C LEU A 17 11.91 -27.85 15.18
N GLN A 18 12.06 -28.11 13.90
CA GLN A 18 12.56 -27.14 12.92
C GLN A 18 11.63 -25.92 12.82
N ARG A 19 10.32 -26.08 12.91
CA ARG A 19 9.36 -24.95 12.96
C ARG A 19 9.59 -24.08 14.19
N ALA A 20 9.76 -24.70 15.35
CA ALA A 20 10.06 -23.98 16.59
C ALA A 20 11.40 -23.22 16.52
N GLU A 21 12.43 -23.83 15.94
CA GLU A 21 13.74 -23.21 15.72
C GLU A 21 13.65 -21.99 14.79
N ILE A 22 12.92 -22.08 13.68
CA ILE A 22 12.70 -20.95 12.74
C ILE A 22 12.04 -19.78 13.46
N ILE A 23 10.97 -20.03 14.23
CA ILE A 23 10.28 -18.99 15.00
C ILE A 23 11.21 -18.36 16.05
N THR A 24 12.01 -19.19 16.74
CA THR A 24 12.96 -18.70 17.76
C THR A 24 14.07 -17.85 17.11
N GLN A 25 14.53 -18.19 15.91
CA GLN A 25 15.49 -17.38 15.16
C GLN A 25 14.93 -16.01 14.74
N ALA A 26 13.61 -15.88 14.59
CA ALA A 26 12.96 -14.60 14.30
C ALA A 26 12.89 -13.65 15.51
N LEU A 27 13.04 -14.17 16.75
CA LEU A 27 12.86 -13.41 17.98
C LEU A 27 13.69 -12.11 18.08
N PRO A 28 15.00 -12.09 17.73
CA PRO A 28 15.78 -10.85 17.77
C PRO A 28 15.26 -9.76 16.83
N TYR A 29 14.73 -10.17 15.67
CA TYR A 29 14.13 -9.26 14.70
C TYR A 29 12.80 -8.72 15.20
N ILE A 30 11.94 -9.58 15.77
CA ILE A 30 10.68 -9.18 16.39
C ILE A 30 10.95 -8.16 17.50
N GLN A 31 11.88 -8.43 18.41
CA GLN A 31 12.26 -7.51 19.48
C GLN A 31 12.78 -6.16 18.95
N LYS A 32 13.61 -6.20 17.88
CA LYS A 32 14.19 -5.00 17.27
C LYS A 32 13.15 -4.08 16.64
N TYR A 33 12.12 -4.66 15.98
CA TYR A 33 11.13 -3.92 15.20
C TYR A 33 9.78 -3.76 15.90
N HIS A 34 9.57 -4.40 17.04
CA HIS A 34 8.36 -4.24 17.85
C HIS A 34 8.11 -2.75 18.16
N ASN A 35 6.90 -2.29 17.97
CA ASN A 35 6.47 -0.89 18.09
C ASN A 35 7.19 0.11 17.17
N LYS A 36 7.95 -0.34 16.16
CA LYS A 36 8.53 0.56 15.16
C LYS A 36 7.55 0.79 14.02
N ILE A 37 7.44 2.04 13.58
CA ILE A 37 6.71 2.39 12.37
C ILE A 37 7.59 2.05 11.17
N ILE A 38 7.06 1.26 10.25
CA ILE A 38 7.73 0.88 9.00
C ILE A 38 6.84 1.29 7.83
N VAL A 39 7.36 2.19 6.99
CA VAL A 39 6.65 2.60 5.77
C VAL A 39 7.04 1.66 4.64
N VAL A 40 6.04 1.01 4.06
CA VAL A 40 6.18 0.10 2.93
C VAL A 40 5.62 0.77 1.69
N LYS A 41 6.48 1.06 0.71
CA LYS A 41 6.05 1.56 -0.59
C LYS A 41 5.65 0.39 -1.49
N TYR A 42 4.40 0.38 -1.92
CA TYR A 42 3.85 -0.62 -2.84
C TYR A 42 3.59 -0.01 -4.21
N GLY A 43 4.23 -0.56 -5.25
CA GLY A 43 4.12 -0.01 -6.61
C GLY A 43 4.95 -0.79 -7.62
N GLY A 44 4.96 -0.32 -8.86
CA GLY A 44 5.71 -0.95 -9.94
C GLY A 44 5.27 -2.38 -10.24
N ASN A 45 6.22 -3.28 -10.46
CA ASN A 45 5.96 -4.66 -10.86
C ASN A 45 5.17 -5.47 -9.83
N ALA A 46 5.27 -5.13 -8.53
CA ALA A 46 4.50 -5.79 -7.47
C ALA A 46 2.99 -5.57 -7.61
N MET A 47 2.56 -4.51 -8.28
CA MET A 47 1.13 -4.25 -8.53
C MET A 47 0.57 -5.06 -9.69
N ILE A 48 1.42 -5.57 -10.58
CA ILE A 48 1.00 -6.30 -11.80
C ILE A 48 0.76 -7.77 -11.49
N SER A 49 1.51 -8.35 -10.55
CA SER A 49 1.40 -9.75 -10.16
C SER A 49 0.41 -9.91 -9.00
N GLU A 50 -0.69 -10.63 -9.24
CA GLU A 50 -1.67 -10.98 -8.20
C GLU A 50 -1.03 -11.81 -7.07
N GLU A 51 -0.12 -12.72 -7.41
CA GLU A 51 0.56 -13.55 -6.41
C GLU A 51 1.43 -12.70 -5.49
N LEU A 52 2.26 -11.79 -6.04
CA LEU A 52 3.09 -10.86 -5.25
C LEU A 52 2.23 -9.91 -4.43
N LYS A 53 1.10 -9.46 -4.95
CA LYS A 53 0.14 -8.64 -4.20
C LYS A 53 -0.34 -9.35 -2.94
N LEU A 54 -0.81 -10.58 -3.08
CA LEU A 54 -1.29 -11.39 -1.95
C LEU A 54 -0.18 -11.63 -0.92
N GLN A 55 1.02 -11.99 -1.37
CA GLN A 55 2.18 -12.20 -0.49
C GLN A 55 2.53 -10.93 0.31
N VAL A 56 2.60 -9.78 -0.35
CA VAL A 56 2.89 -8.51 0.34
C VAL A 56 1.81 -8.17 1.38
N MET A 57 0.54 -8.41 1.10
CA MET A 57 -0.54 -8.15 2.06
C MET A 57 -0.47 -9.13 3.25
N GLU A 58 -0.18 -10.39 3.01
CA GLU A 58 0.03 -11.40 4.06
C GLU A 58 1.21 -11.02 4.96
N ASP A 59 2.34 -10.61 4.36
CA ASP A 59 3.54 -10.17 5.10
C ASP A 59 3.27 -8.92 5.95
N LEU A 60 2.50 -7.96 5.44
CA LEU A 60 2.12 -6.76 6.18
C LEU A 60 1.27 -7.09 7.41
N VAL A 61 0.31 -8.01 7.26
CA VAL A 61 -0.52 -8.48 8.38
C VAL A 61 0.34 -9.24 9.39
N LEU A 62 1.28 -10.08 8.93
CA LEU A 62 2.22 -10.75 9.83
C LEU A 62 3.04 -9.72 10.63
N LEU A 63 3.61 -8.71 9.98
CA LEU A 63 4.36 -7.64 10.64
C LEU A 63 3.49 -6.92 11.69
N TRP A 64 2.25 -6.61 11.36
CA TRP A 64 1.32 -5.97 12.28
C TRP A 64 1.00 -6.87 13.49
N LEU A 65 0.74 -8.16 13.29
CA LEU A 65 0.44 -9.13 14.34
C LEU A 65 1.60 -9.33 15.33
N ILE A 66 2.85 -9.21 14.88
CA ILE A 66 4.03 -9.30 15.75
C ILE A 66 4.40 -7.96 16.42
N GLY A 67 3.53 -6.94 16.28
CA GLY A 67 3.67 -5.66 16.97
C GLY A 67 4.50 -4.61 16.23
N VAL A 68 4.86 -4.82 14.97
CA VAL A 68 5.35 -3.76 14.08
C VAL A 68 4.17 -2.88 13.71
N LYS A 69 4.42 -1.61 13.40
CA LYS A 69 3.40 -0.63 12.97
C LYS A 69 3.59 -0.30 11.48
N PRO A 70 3.10 -1.16 10.57
CA PRO A 70 3.27 -0.93 9.14
C PRO A 70 2.36 0.18 8.63
N VAL A 71 2.87 1.01 7.73
CA VAL A 71 2.13 1.99 6.94
C VAL A 71 2.32 1.64 5.47
N LEU A 72 1.26 1.29 4.78
CA LEU A 72 1.31 0.96 3.37
C LEU A 72 1.07 2.21 2.53
N VAL A 73 2.05 2.60 1.71
CA VAL A 73 1.92 3.72 0.76
C VAL A 73 1.91 3.16 -0.66
N HIS A 74 0.88 3.46 -1.43
CA HIS A 74 0.73 2.91 -2.77
C HIS A 74 0.53 3.96 -3.85
N GLY A 75 1.01 3.66 -5.06
CA GLY A 75 0.65 4.32 -6.31
C GLY A 75 -0.39 3.52 -7.11
N GLY A 76 -0.39 3.69 -8.45
CA GLY A 76 -1.35 3.00 -9.32
C GLY A 76 -1.16 3.28 -10.81
N GLY A 77 0.07 3.56 -11.24
CA GLY A 77 0.36 3.96 -12.63
C GLY A 77 -0.26 3.06 -13.71
N PRO A 78 -0.07 1.73 -13.65
CA PRO A 78 -0.67 0.81 -14.62
C PRO A 78 -2.19 0.89 -14.66
N GLU A 79 -2.85 0.85 -13.50
CA GLU A 79 -4.31 0.87 -13.41
C GLU A 79 -4.92 2.22 -13.83
N ILE A 80 -4.21 3.32 -13.57
CA ILE A 80 -4.57 4.65 -14.09
C ILE A 80 -4.52 4.64 -15.61
N SER A 81 -3.44 4.11 -16.20
CA SER A 81 -3.30 4.04 -17.67
C SER A 81 -4.40 3.19 -18.30
N ASP A 82 -4.73 2.06 -17.69
CA ASP A 82 -5.82 1.20 -18.15
C ASP A 82 -7.18 1.89 -18.07
N MET A 83 -7.44 2.64 -17.00
CA MET A 83 -8.70 3.37 -16.84
C MET A 83 -8.81 4.51 -17.88
N LEU A 84 -7.75 5.30 -18.07
CA LEU A 84 -7.71 6.35 -19.09
C LEU A 84 -7.99 5.78 -20.47
N LYS A 85 -7.35 4.65 -20.83
CA LYS A 85 -7.61 3.97 -22.10
C LYS A 85 -9.08 3.52 -22.23
N LYS A 86 -9.71 3.01 -21.18
CA LYS A 86 -11.13 2.60 -21.18
C LYS A 86 -12.07 3.76 -21.43
N VAL A 87 -11.75 4.97 -20.96
CA VAL A 87 -12.54 6.18 -21.22
C VAL A 87 -12.11 6.94 -22.47
N GLY A 88 -11.24 6.35 -23.28
CA GLY A 88 -10.82 6.93 -24.58
C GLY A 88 -9.74 8.01 -24.45
N LYS A 89 -9.09 8.18 -23.30
CA LYS A 89 -7.99 9.13 -23.10
C LYS A 89 -6.63 8.44 -23.28
N GLN A 90 -5.69 9.16 -23.92
CA GLN A 90 -4.30 8.73 -24.00
C GLN A 90 -3.49 9.31 -22.85
N SER A 91 -2.54 8.53 -22.34
CA SER A 91 -1.59 8.98 -21.34
C SER A 91 -0.35 9.55 -22.00
N GLU A 92 -0.01 10.79 -21.65
CA GLU A 92 1.24 11.44 -22.05
C GLU A 92 2.17 11.53 -20.84
N PHE A 93 3.47 11.42 -21.07
CA PHE A 93 4.48 11.49 -20.02
C PHE A 93 5.61 12.45 -20.43
N VAL A 94 6.04 13.29 -19.50
CA VAL A 94 7.21 14.16 -19.62
C VAL A 94 8.12 13.87 -18.43
N ASP A 95 9.36 13.50 -18.68
CA ASP A 95 10.36 13.15 -17.66
C ASP A 95 9.87 12.09 -16.65
N GLY A 96 9.08 11.12 -17.14
CA GLY A 96 8.51 10.05 -16.31
C GLY A 96 7.28 10.45 -15.48
N LEU A 97 6.85 11.70 -15.56
CA LEU A 97 5.64 12.19 -14.90
C LEU A 97 4.49 12.28 -15.92
N ARG A 98 3.29 11.90 -15.49
CA ARG A 98 2.09 11.95 -16.34
C ARG A 98 1.62 13.39 -16.49
N VAL A 99 1.44 13.84 -17.73
CA VAL A 99 0.72 15.09 -18.02
C VAL A 99 -0.73 14.89 -17.60
N THR A 100 -1.19 15.72 -16.67
CA THR A 100 -2.44 15.50 -15.94
C THR A 100 -3.32 16.75 -16.03
N ASP A 101 -4.24 16.76 -17.00
CA ASP A 101 -5.31 17.77 -17.04
C ASP A 101 -6.35 17.53 -15.93
N LYS A 102 -7.33 18.42 -15.81
CA LYS A 102 -8.36 18.34 -14.76
C LYS A 102 -9.14 17.01 -14.80
N GLU A 103 -9.57 16.59 -15.98
CA GLU A 103 -10.34 15.35 -16.14
C GLU A 103 -9.46 14.12 -15.82
N THR A 104 -8.20 14.13 -16.25
CA THR A 104 -7.22 13.10 -15.89
C THR A 104 -7.01 13.05 -14.37
N ALA A 105 -6.91 14.21 -13.70
CA ALA A 105 -6.76 14.27 -12.24
C ALA A 105 -7.95 13.64 -11.50
N GLU A 106 -9.17 13.91 -11.95
CA GLU A 106 -10.39 13.30 -11.41
C GLU A 106 -10.37 11.76 -11.56
N ILE A 107 -9.95 11.25 -12.72
CA ILE A 107 -9.82 9.81 -12.97
C ILE A 107 -8.73 9.20 -12.09
N VAL A 108 -7.58 9.87 -11.98
CA VAL A 108 -6.47 9.45 -11.09
C VAL A 108 -6.95 9.33 -9.66
N GLN A 109 -7.67 10.32 -9.16
CA GLN A 109 -8.23 10.30 -7.79
C GLN A 109 -9.21 9.14 -7.61
N MET A 110 -10.13 8.92 -8.55
CA MET A 110 -11.08 7.79 -8.50
C MET A 110 -10.36 6.43 -8.46
N VAL A 111 -9.31 6.27 -9.29
CA VAL A 111 -8.57 5.02 -9.35
C VAL A 111 -7.74 4.80 -8.09
N LEU A 112 -7.00 5.80 -7.66
CA LEU A 112 -6.12 5.67 -6.49
C LEU A 112 -6.91 5.52 -5.20
N ALA A 113 -7.76 6.49 -4.87
CA ALA A 113 -8.46 6.53 -3.58
C ALA A 113 -9.68 5.61 -3.52
N GLY A 114 -10.40 5.47 -4.63
CA GLY A 114 -11.62 4.65 -4.70
C GLY A 114 -11.37 3.19 -5.01
N LYS A 115 -10.57 2.88 -6.04
CA LYS A 115 -10.37 1.50 -6.51
C LYS A 115 -9.20 0.82 -5.77
N ILE A 116 -7.97 1.27 -6.00
CA ILE A 116 -6.77 0.56 -5.53
C ILE A 116 -6.72 0.57 -4.00
N ASN A 117 -6.88 1.74 -3.39
CA ASN A 117 -6.83 1.88 -1.93
C ASN A 117 -7.81 0.93 -1.24
N LYS A 118 -9.06 0.88 -1.71
CA LYS A 118 -10.10 0.03 -1.09
C LYS A 118 -9.90 -1.45 -1.38
N GLN A 119 -9.32 -1.81 -2.53
CA GLN A 119 -8.92 -3.20 -2.80
C GLN A 119 -7.82 -3.68 -1.83
N LEU A 120 -6.80 -2.85 -1.57
CA LEU A 120 -5.72 -3.18 -0.64
C LEU A 120 -6.23 -3.29 0.79
N VAL A 121 -7.10 -2.37 1.22
CA VAL A 121 -7.77 -2.44 2.55
C VAL A 121 -8.56 -3.74 2.70
N ASN A 122 -9.34 -4.11 1.67
CA ASN A 122 -10.11 -5.35 1.68
C ASN A 122 -9.21 -6.59 1.79
N LEU A 123 -8.13 -6.64 0.99
CA LEU A 123 -7.17 -7.76 1.04
C LEU A 123 -6.49 -7.89 2.40
N LEU A 124 -6.05 -6.79 3.01
CA LEU A 124 -5.51 -6.81 4.37
C LEU A 124 -6.54 -7.36 5.36
N GLY A 125 -7.82 -6.99 5.21
CA GLY A 125 -8.92 -7.54 6.01
C GLY A 125 -9.14 -9.04 5.80
N GLU A 126 -9.03 -9.53 4.57
CA GLU A 126 -9.14 -10.98 4.27
C GLU A 126 -8.03 -11.81 4.94
N PHE A 127 -6.84 -11.23 5.15
CA PHE A 127 -5.75 -11.84 5.93
C PHE A 127 -5.86 -11.59 7.45
N GLY A 128 -6.92 -10.92 7.92
CA GLY A 128 -7.15 -10.66 9.34
C GLY A 128 -6.50 -9.37 9.87
N GLY A 129 -5.99 -8.52 9.00
CA GLY A 129 -5.47 -7.20 9.35
C GLY A 129 -6.58 -6.17 9.53
N ASN A 130 -6.39 -5.21 10.44
CA ASN A 130 -7.33 -4.12 10.67
C ASN A 130 -6.84 -2.85 9.93
N ALA A 131 -7.27 -2.64 8.69
CA ALA A 131 -6.73 -1.60 7.82
C ALA A 131 -7.73 -0.46 7.56
N VAL A 132 -7.20 0.77 7.47
CA VAL A 132 -7.96 1.97 7.08
C VAL A 132 -7.26 2.65 5.91
N GLY A 133 -8.00 2.89 4.84
CA GLY A 133 -7.51 3.58 3.64
C GLY A 133 -7.79 5.07 3.68
N ILE A 134 -6.75 5.85 3.51
CA ILE A 134 -6.76 7.32 3.40
C ILE A 134 -5.99 7.77 2.16
N SER A 135 -6.18 9.01 1.78
CA SER A 135 -5.46 9.67 0.67
C SER A 135 -4.78 10.96 1.15
N GLY A 136 -3.97 11.56 0.32
CA GLY A 136 -3.31 12.82 0.64
C GLY A 136 -4.26 13.97 1.02
N ILE A 137 -5.53 13.90 0.60
CA ILE A 137 -6.57 14.92 0.89
C ILE A 137 -7.08 14.79 2.32
N ASP A 138 -7.15 13.56 2.87
CA ASP A 138 -7.75 13.30 4.17
C ASP A 138 -6.94 13.96 5.29
N GLY A 139 -7.60 14.80 6.09
CA GLY A 139 -6.97 15.50 7.20
C GLY A 139 -5.81 16.42 6.78
N HIS A 140 -5.80 16.91 5.52
CA HIS A 140 -4.67 17.66 4.96
C HIS A 140 -3.33 16.92 5.10
N LEU A 141 -3.36 15.60 4.88
CA LEU A 141 -2.18 14.73 5.03
C LEU A 141 -1.04 15.18 4.10
N ILE A 142 -1.34 15.55 2.85
CA ILE A 142 -0.35 16.01 1.87
C ILE A 142 -0.82 17.34 1.29
N GLU A 143 0.00 18.38 1.45
CA GLU A 143 -0.17 19.65 0.79
C GLU A 143 0.85 19.78 -0.35
N ALA A 144 0.42 20.29 -1.48
CA ALA A 144 1.26 20.43 -2.66
C ALA A 144 0.98 21.74 -3.39
N LYS A 145 2.01 22.26 -4.06
CA LYS A 145 1.90 23.35 -5.05
C LYS A 145 2.10 22.77 -6.45
N VAL A 146 1.69 23.51 -7.46
CA VAL A 146 1.96 23.13 -8.87
C VAL A 146 3.46 22.95 -9.06
N LYS A 147 3.86 21.79 -9.60
CA LYS A 147 5.27 21.45 -9.86
C LYS A 147 5.77 22.11 -11.13
N ASP A 148 5.02 22.00 -12.20
CA ASP A 148 5.33 22.52 -13.54
C ASP A 148 4.00 22.68 -14.31
N GLU A 149 3.75 23.86 -14.86
CA GLU A 149 2.52 24.15 -15.60
C GLU A 149 2.31 23.23 -16.80
N ARG A 150 3.40 22.73 -17.42
CA ARG A 150 3.34 21.77 -18.53
C ARG A 150 2.78 20.43 -18.12
N LEU A 151 2.87 20.08 -16.86
CA LEU A 151 2.38 18.81 -16.31
C LEU A 151 0.92 18.92 -15.82
N GLY A 152 0.36 20.12 -15.70
CA GLY A 152 -0.97 20.35 -15.18
C GLY A 152 -1.08 20.05 -13.68
N PHE A 153 -2.02 19.19 -13.29
CA PHE A 153 -2.29 18.82 -11.89
C PHE A 153 -1.27 17.85 -11.30
N VAL A 154 0.01 18.13 -11.49
CA VAL A 154 1.11 17.42 -10.84
C VAL A 154 1.70 18.31 -9.77
N GLY A 155 1.67 17.85 -8.51
CA GLY A 155 2.11 18.60 -7.36
C GLY A 155 3.56 18.33 -6.97
N GLU A 156 4.20 19.36 -6.39
CA GLU A 156 5.38 19.24 -5.56
C GLU A 156 4.94 19.34 -4.11
N ILE A 157 5.22 18.31 -3.31
CA ILE A 157 4.80 18.26 -1.90
C ILE A 157 5.52 19.37 -1.13
N THR A 158 4.74 20.18 -0.42
CA THR A 158 5.23 21.31 0.40
C THR A 158 5.13 21.03 1.89
N ASN A 159 4.16 20.24 2.31
CA ASN A 159 3.95 19.87 3.70
C ASN A 159 3.31 18.47 3.82
N VAL A 160 3.61 17.77 4.90
CA VAL A 160 2.99 16.50 5.26
C VAL A 160 2.52 16.56 6.71
N ASN A 161 1.21 16.48 6.92
CA ASN A 161 0.60 16.33 8.24
C ASN A 161 0.51 14.86 8.60
N VAL A 162 1.44 14.35 9.40
CA VAL A 162 1.49 12.94 9.77
C VAL A 162 0.46 12.53 10.83
N GLN A 163 -0.25 13.50 11.44
CA GLN A 163 -1.16 13.21 12.55
C GLN A 163 -2.26 12.18 12.21
N PRO A 164 -2.95 12.25 11.04
CA PRO A 164 -3.95 11.23 10.69
C PRO A 164 -3.38 9.80 10.65
N ILE A 165 -2.12 9.63 10.22
CA ILE A 165 -1.46 8.31 10.22
C ILE A 165 -1.17 7.86 11.64
N LEU A 166 -0.65 8.76 12.50
CA LEU A 166 -0.33 8.44 13.89
C LEU A 166 -1.58 8.07 14.68
N ASP A 167 -2.69 8.78 14.49
CA ASP A 167 -3.97 8.49 15.14
C ASP A 167 -4.51 7.10 14.76
N LEU A 168 -4.34 6.70 13.50
CA LEU A 168 -4.71 5.35 13.04
C LEU A 168 -3.81 4.28 13.68
N ILE A 169 -2.49 4.52 13.73
CA ILE A 169 -1.52 3.63 14.34
C ILE A 169 -1.80 3.44 15.84
N GLU A 170 -2.14 4.52 16.55
CA GLU A 170 -2.46 4.49 17.98
C GLU A 170 -3.67 3.59 18.26
N LYS A 171 -4.64 3.56 17.35
CA LYS A 171 -5.82 2.70 17.40
C LYS A 171 -5.62 1.32 16.78
N GLU A 172 -4.36 0.93 16.58
CA GLU A 172 -3.98 -0.37 16.04
C GLU A 172 -4.51 -0.67 14.63
N TYR A 173 -4.75 0.36 13.82
CA TYR A 173 -5.01 0.20 12.39
C TYR A 173 -3.72 0.12 11.58
N ILE A 174 -3.81 -0.53 10.42
CA ILE A 174 -2.80 -0.46 9.35
C ILE A 174 -3.23 0.67 8.40
N PRO A 175 -2.54 1.84 8.40
CA PRO A 175 -2.86 2.90 7.46
C PRO A 175 -2.47 2.50 6.04
N VAL A 176 -3.39 2.66 5.08
CA VAL A 176 -3.16 2.45 3.65
C VAL A 176 -3.31 3.79 2.95
N VAL A 177 -2.20 4.36 2.49
CA VAL A 177 -2.13 5.73 1.96
C VAL A 177 -2.01 5.72 0.45
N SER A 178 -2.95 6.37 -0.24
CA SER A 178 -2.81 6.68 -1.66
C SER A 178 -2.15 8.05 -1.84
N THR A 179 -1.16 8.13 -2.72
CA THR A 179 -0.39 9.35 -3.03
C THR A 179 -0.77 9.92 -4.39
#